data_9aec0a0499c56ed3fd8a85a41941192e
#
_entry.id   9aec0a0499c56ed3fd8a85a41941192e
#
_cell.length_a   1.000
_cell.length_b   1.000
_cell.length_c   1.000
_cell.angle_alpha   90.00
_cell.angle_beta   90.00
_cell.angle_gamma   90.00
#
_symmetry.space_group_name_H-M   'P 1'
#
loop_
_entity.id
_entity.type
_entity.pdbx_description
1 polymer ?
#
loop_
_entity_poly.entity_id
_entity_poly.type
_entity_poly.pdbx_seq_one_letter_code
_entity_poly.pdbx_strand_id
1 'polypeptide(L)'
;MGKGDPVVVVGRESSRRVKKRTKEHCSICTNRIRYDAVHLMEPEGVPEPRRSWVLCQECYQALLVEMRRSPIRTPLRLRIAMGLVASERWPQSYSSSFIMLGDRKKILFIAWTFVIAMILHLALIVVIAFIAR
;
A
#
# COMPACT_ATOMS: atom_id res chain seq x y z
N MET A 1 -27.19 15.21 22.22
CA MET A 1 -26.53 14.95 20.91
C MET A 1 -25.02 15.07 21.13
N GLY A 2 -24.37 13.96 21.45
CA GLY A 2 -22.96 13.92 21.80
C GLY A 2 -22.11 13.86 20.55
N LYS A 3 -21.26 14.88 20.35
CA LYS A 3 -20.15 14.86 19.39
C LYS A 3 -19.11 13.86 19.92
N GLY A 4 -19.12 12.64 19.41
CA GLY A 4 -18.06 11.67 19.63
C GLY A 4 -16.87 12.01 18.74
N ASP A 5 -15.94 12.80 19.26
CA ASP A 5 -14.63 12.91 18.64
C ASP A 5 -13.94 11.55 18.71
N PRO A 6 -13.30 11.08 17.62
CA PRO A 6 -12.56 9.83 17.65
C PRO A 6 -11.39 10.00 18.61
N VAL A 7 -11.48 9.36 19.75
CA VAL A 7 -10.39 9.31 20.74
C VAL A 7 -9.24 8.54 20.11
N VAL A 8 -8.26 9.27 19.62
CA VAL A 8 -6.96 8.71 19.25
C VAL A 8 -6.27 8.36 20.56
N VAL A 9 -6.29 7.10 20.95
CA VAL A 9 -5.56 6.62 22.11
C VAL A 9 -4.07 6.67 21.78
N VAL A 10 -3.45 7.80 22.09
CA VAL A 10 -2.00 7.93 22.10
C VAL A 10 -1.52 7.24 23.37
N GLY A 11 -1.17 5.98 23.27
CA GLY A 11 -0.53 5.25 24.36
C GLY A 11 0.88 5.79 24.60
N ARG A 12 0.98 6.85 25.38
CA ARG A 12 2.26 7.34 25.91
C ARG A 12 2.66 6.46 27.08
N GLU A 13 3.14 5.27 26.76
CA GLU A 13 3.66 4.34 27.78
C GLU A 13 5.03 4.84 28.27
N SER A 14 4.99 5.68 29.28
CA SER A 14 6.13 5.99 30.10
C SER A 14 6.41 4.80 31.04
N SER A 15 7.05 3.79 30.53
CA SER A 15 7.53 2.68 31.35
C SER A 15 9.07 2.65 31.30
N ARG A 16 9.66 3.05 32.44
CA ARG A 16 11.06 2.82 32.79
C ARG A 16 11.32 1.31 32.90
N ARG A 17 11.42 0.60 31.81
CA ARG A 17 12.06 -0.72 31.73
C ARG A 17 13.18 -0.60 30.72
N VAL A 18 14.37 -1.07 31.12
CA VAL A 18 15.54 -1.24 30.26
C VAL A 18 15.10 -2.05 29.05
N LYS A 19 14.71 -1.37 28.01
CA LYS A 19 14.11 -1.96 26.81
C LYS A 19 15.26 -2.38 25.92
N LYS A 20 15.44 -3.69 25.79
CA LYS A 20 16.17 -4.27 24.66
C LYS A 20 15.82 -3.46 23.42
N ARG A 21 16.80 -2.76 22.83
CA ARG A 21 16.61 -1.91 21.64
C ARG A 21 16.08 -2.75 20.48
N THR A 22 14.79 -2.94 20.43
CA THR A 22 14.13 -3.46 19.23
C THR A 22 14.33 -2.42 18.14
N LYS A 23 14.89 -2.83 17.02
CA LYS A 23 15.11 -1.99 15.86
C LYS A 23 13.75 -1.76 15.18
N GLU A 24 12.97 -0.82 15.69
CA GLU A 24 11.68 -0.47 15.11
C GLU A 24 11.89 0.39 13.86
N HIS A 25 11.16 0.08 12.80
CA HIS A 25 11.15 0.84 11.56
C HIS A 25 9.80 1.53 11.41
N CYS A 26 9.83 2.74 10.86
CA CYS A 26 8.61 3.48 10.56
C CYS A 26 7.82 2.77 9.45
N SER A 27 6.52 2.56 9.67
CA SER A 27 5.64 1.90 8.70
C SER A 27 5.41 2.72 7.42
N ILE A 28 5.72 4.01 7.43
CA ILE A 28 5.61 4.89 6.26
C ILE A 28 6.95 5.04 5.55
N CYS A 29 7.97 5.59 6.25
CA CYS A 29 9.24 5.92 5.62
C CYS A 29 10.29 4.81 5.70
N THR A 30 9.96 3.68 6.31
CA THR A 30 10.86 2.52 6.51
C THR A 30 12.17 2.84 7.25
N ASN A 31 12.41 4.10 7.59
CA ASN A 31 13.58 4.53 8.33
C ASN A 31 13.58 3.96 9.75
N ARG A 32 14.77 3.67 10.24
CA ARG A 32 14.95 3.22 11.61
C ARG A 32 14.61 4.32 12.59
N ILE A 33 13.68 4.04 13.49
CA ILE A 33 13.29 4.98 14.54
C ILE A 33 14.33 4.90 15.66
N ARG A 34 14.98 6.04 15.93
CA ARG A 34 15.99 6.15 16.98
C ARG A 34 15.39 6.63 18.31
N TYR A 35 14.37 7.50 18.24
CA TYR A 35 13.71 8.14 19.36
C TYR A 35 12.21 8.20 19.13
N ASP A 36 11.42 8.16 20.20
CA ASP A 36 9.98 8.40 20.23
C ASP A 36 9.17 7.77 19.09
N ALA A 37 9.08 6.45 19.10
CA ALA A 37 8.18 5.73 18.24
C ALA A 37 6.72 5.99 18.66
N VAL A 38 5.89 6.40 17.72
CA VAL A 38 4.45 6.56 17.93
C VAL A 38 3.74 5.31 17.47
N HIS A 39 3.08 4.62 18.41
CA HIS A 39 2.29 3.45 18.11
C HIS A 39 0.83 3.87 17.89
N LEU A 40 0.30 3.57 16.72
CA LEU A 40 -1.08 3.83 16.35
C LEU A 40 -1.80 2.51 16.13
N MET A 41 -3.00 2.41 16.68
CA MET A 41 -3.91 1.29 16.45
C MET A 41 -5.18 1.80 15.76
N GLU A 42 -5.73 1.02 14.86
CA GLU A 42 -6.98 1.35 14.19
C GLU A 42 -8.14 1.43 15.19
N PRO A 43 -9.06 2.40 15.01
CA PRO A 43 -10.25 2.53 15.86
C PRO A 43 -11.18 1.32 15.69
N GLU A 44 -12.14 1.20 16.60
CA GLU A 44 -13.21 0.21 16.48
C GLU A 44 -14.11 0.51 15.29
N GLY A 45 -14.63 -0.55 14.65
CA GLY A 45 -15.48 -0.42 13.46
C GLY A 45 -14.76 -0.51 12.11
N VAL A 46 -13.44 -0.76 12.11
CA VAL A 46 -12.69 -1.11 10.89
C VAL A 46 -12.80 -2.61 10.63
N PRO A 47 -12.93 -3.05 9.35
CA PRO A 47 -12.91 -4.48 9.01
C PRO A 47 -11.65 -5.18 9.51
N GLU A 48 -11.82 -6.33 10.14
CA GLU A 48 -10.70 -7.14 10.61
C GLU A 48 -9.87 -7.70 9.45
N PRO A 49 -8.54 -7.88 9.63
CA PRO A 49 -7.76 -7.67 10.85
C PRO A 49 -7.42 -6.18 11.08
N ARG A 50 -7.54 -5.73 12.35
CA ARG A 50 -7.09 -4.40 12.76
C ARG A 50 -5.58 -4.29 12.63
N ARG A 51 -5.12 -3.19 12.06
CA ARG A 51 -3.69 -2.94 11.85
C ARG A 51 -3.15 -2.02 12.94
N SER A 52 -1.91 -2.29 13.33
CA SER A 52 -1.12 -1.39 14.16
C SER A 52 0.08 -0.89 13.36
N TRP A 53 0.41 0.38 13.53
CA TRP A 53 1.55 0.99 12.84
C TRP A 53 2.49 1.65 13.84
N VAL A 54 3.75 1.62 13.51
CA VAL A 54 4.80 2.31 14.24
C VAL A 54 5.31 3.43 13.35
N LEU A 55 5.24 4.67 13.82
CA LEU A 55 5.61 5.84 13.04
C LEU A 55 6.73 6.62 13.72
N CYS A 56 7.59 7.23 12.92
CA CYS A 56 8.49 8.27 13.40
C CYS A 56 7.71 9.59 13.57
N GLN A 57 8.25 10.51 14.36
CA GLN A 57 7.60 11.78 14.69
C GLN A 57 7.23 12.60 13.45
N GLU A 58 8.09 12.63 12.43
CA GLU A 58 7.83 13.36 11.19
C GLU A 58 6.66 12.79 10.38
N CYS A 59 6.61 11.46 10.25
CA CYS A 59 5.51 10.80 9.55
C CYS A 59 4.19 10.93 10.32
N TYR A 60 4.26 10.93 11.65
CA TYR A 60 3.09 11.16 12.49
C TYR A 60 2.54 12.59 12.33
N GLN A 61 3.39 13.61 12.29
CA GLN A 61 2.97 14.99 12.05
C GLN A 61 2.33 15.15 10.66
N ALA A 62 2.93 14.56 9.62
CA ALA A 62 2.35 14.56 8.29
C ALA A 62 0.98 13.88 8.27
N LEU A 63 0.83 12.75 8.97
CA LEU A 63 -0.45 12.05 9.11
C LEU A 63 -1.51 12.93 9.79
N LEU A 64 -1.16 13.66 10.86
CA LEU A 64 -2.08 14.56 11.53
C LEU A 64 -2.54 15.70 10.62
N VAL A 65 -1.65 16.26 9.80
CA VAL A 65 -1.99 17.30 8.81
C VAL A 65 -2.98 16.73 7.80
N GLU A 66 -2.72 15.55 7.24
CA GLU A 66 -3.60 14.93 6.26
C GLU A 66 -4.95 14.53 6.87
N MET A 67 -4.96 14.04 8.09
CA MET A 67 -6.21 13.78 8.80
C MET A 67 -7.04 15.05 9.04
N ARG A 68 -6.43 16.20 9.31
CA ARG A 68 -7.15 17.47 9.44
C ARG A 68 -7.73 17.93 8.11
N ARG A 69 -7.00 17.74 7.02
CA ARG A 69 -7.41 18.14 5.67
C ARG A 69 -8.52 17.27 5.10
N SER A 70 -8.55 15.98 5.46
CA SER A 70 -9.51 15.02 4.92
C SER A 70 -10.93 15.25 5.47
N PRO A 71 -11.95 15.43 4.62
CA PRO A 71 -13.36 15.54 5.03
C PRO A 71 -13.98 14.20 5.43
N ILE A 72 -13.27 13.10 5.22
CA ILE A 72 -13.75 11.73 5.45
C ILE A 72 -13.93 11.49 6.96
N ARG A 73 -15.13 11.07 7.39
CA ARG A 73 -15.46 10.76 8.78
C ARG A 73 -15.65 9.26 9.05
N THR A 74 -15.29 8.40 8.10
CA THR A 74 -15.41 6.95 8.27
C THR A 74 -14.28 6.39 9.15
N PRO A 75 -14.47 5.23 9.80
CA PRO A 75 -13.42 4.58 10.57
C PRO A 75 -12.17 4.23 9.74
N LEU A 76 -12.32 4.10 8.42
CA LEU A 76 -11.22 3.88 7.48
C LEU A 76 -10.35 5.13 7.22
N ARG A 77 -10.72 6.30 7.77
CA ARG A 77 -10.00 7.56 7.58
C ARG A 77 -8.50 7.43 7.88
N LEU A 78 -8.15 6.75 8.96
CA LEU A 78 -6.75 6.54 9.34
C LEU A 78 -6.00 5.73 8.27
N ARG A 79 -6.60 4.66 7.77
CA ARG A 79 -6.00 3.79 6.74
C ARG A 79 -5.81 4.54 5.41
N ILE A 80 -6.78 5.37 5.03
CA ILE A 80 -6.70 6.21 3.83
C ILE A 80 -5.62 7.27 3.97
N ALA A 81 -5.60 8.00 5.10
CA ALA A 81 -4.59 9.02 5.37
C ALA A 81 -3.17 8.43 5.40
N MET A 82 -2.99 7.24 5.99
CA MET A 82 -1.72 6.52 5.95
C MET A 82 -1.26 6.22 4.52
N GLY A 83 -2.17 5.77 3.66
CA GLY A 83 -1.89 5.52 2.25
C GLY A 83 -1.50 6.78 1.49
N LEU A 84 -2.19 7.90 1.73
CA LEU A 84 -1.89 9.19 1.10
C LEU A 84 -0.52 9.72 1.52
N VAL A 85 -0.22 9.76 2.82
CA VAL A 85 1.10 10.20 3.31
C VAL A 85 2.22 9.31 2.78
N ALA A 86 1.98 7.99 2.71
CA ALA A 86 2.95 7.06 2.16
C ALA A 86 3.18 7.29 0.66
N SER A 87 2.14 7.52 -0.12
CA SER A 87 2.24 7.78 -1.57
C SER A 87 2.94 9.11 -1.87
N GLU A 88 2.74 10.13 -1.03
CA GLU A 88 3.33 11.44 -1.19
C GLU A 88 4.82 11.45 -0.83
N ARG A 89 5.22 10.76 0.24
CA ARG A 89 6.62 10.69 0.68
C ARG A 89 7.45 9.63 -0.04
N TRP A 90 6.81 8.59 -0.57
CA TRP A 90 7.46 7.46 -1.24
C TRP A 90 6.77 7.11 -2.56
N PRO A 91 6.72 8.05 -3.50
CA PRO A 91 6.07 7.80 -4.79
C PRO A 91 6.67 6.61 -5.54
N GLN A 92 7.96 6.31 -5.30
CA GLN A 92 8.63 5.17 -5.93
C GLN A 92 8.24 3.82 -5.31
N SER A 93 7.96 3.76 -4.01
CA SER A 93 7.55 2.52 -3.34
C SER A 93 6.09 2.18 -3.58
N TYR A 94 5.26 3.19 -3.79
CA TYR A 94 3.84 3.07 -4.11
C TYR A 94 3.54 3.25 -5.59
N SER A 95 4.55 3.50 -6.39
CA SER A 95 4.41 3.56 -7.83
C SER A 95 4.01 2.17 -8.34
N SER A 96 2.71 1.99 -8.48
CA SER A 96 2.10 0.85 -9.20
C SER A 96 2.66 0.70 -10.63
N SER A 97 3.33 1.74 -11.13
CA SER A 97 4.10 1.71 -12.36
C SER A 97 5.22 0.67 -12.36
N PHE A 98 5.79 0.32 -11.21
CA PHE A 98 6.83 -0.71 -11.17
C PHE A 98 6.26 -2.12 -11.44
N ILE A 99 5.06 -2.40 -10.95
CA ILE A 99 4.33 -3.63 -11.28
C ILE A 99 3.92 -3.59 -12.75
N MET A 100 3.47 -2.43 -13.26
CA MET A 100 3.06 -2.25 -14.65
C MET A 100 4.22 -2.32 -15.66
N LEU A 101 5.44 -1.84 -15.35
CA LEU A 101 6.57 -1.90 -16.30
C LEU A 101 7.10 -3.34 -16.47
N GLY A 102 7.18 -4.10 -15.38
CA GLY A 102 7.55 -5.51 -15.44
C GLY A 102 6.50 -6.35 -16.20
N ASP A 103 5.22 -6.04 -15.97
CA ASP A 103 4.11 -6.73 -16.62
C ASP A 103 3.90 -6.29 -18.07
N ARG A 104 4.25 -5.07 -18.44
CA ARG A 104 4.12 -4.59 -19.81
C ARG A 104 4.95 -5.42 -20.80
N LYS A 105 6.18 -5.79 -20.43
CA LYS A 105 6.99 -6.69 -21.23
C LYS A 105 6.39 -8.09 -21.32
N LYS A 106 5.86 -8.59 -20.23
CA LYS A 106 5.17 -9.89 -20.19
C LYS A 106 3.88 -9.86 -21.01
N ILE A 107 3.08 -8.80 -20.88
CA ILE A 107 1.85 -8.61 -21.67
C ILE A 107 2.17 -8.52 -23.16
N LEU A 108 3.19 -7.77 -23.55
CA LEU A 108 3.64 -7.72 -24.94
C LEU A 108 4.14 -9.08 -25.43
N PHE A 109 4.88 -9.81 -24.61
CA PHE A 109 5.35 -11.15 -24.96
C PHE A 109 4.17 -12.12 -25.15
N ILE A 110 3.19 -12.09 -24.25
CA ILE A 110 1.96 -12.91 -24.37
C ILE A 110 1.17 -12.51 -25.62
N ALA A 111 1.01 -11.21 -25.89
CA ALA A 111 0.33 -10.73 -27.09
C ALA A 111 1.01 -11.21 -28.38
N TRP A 112 2.34 -11.13 -28.46
CA TRP A 112 3.13 -11.60 -29.59
C TRP A 112 3.02 -13.12 -29.80
N THR A 113 3.11 -13.90 -28.71
CA THR A 113 2.93 -15.36 -28.79
C THR A 113 1.54 -15.74 -29.30
N PHE A 114 0.52 -14.99 -28.86
CA PHE A 114 -0.84 -15.21 -29.35
C PHE A 114 -1.00 -14.91 -30.84
N VAL A 115 -0.43 -13.80 -31.33
CA VAL A 115 -0.44 -13.45 -32.76
C VAL A 115 0.27 -14.50 -33.61
N ILE A 116 1.45 -14.96 -33.16
CA ILE A 116 2.20 -16.02 -33.86
C ILE A 116 1.39 -17.32 -33.92
N ALA A 117 0.78 -17.72 -32.80
CA ALA A 117 -0.06 -18.92 -32.75
C ALA A 117 -1.25 -18.83 -33.69
N MET A 118 -1.89 -17.66 -33.78
CA MET A 118 -3.00 -17.44 -34.73
C MET A 118 -2.54 -17.54 -36.19
N ILE A 119 -1.41 -16.97 -36.54
CA ILE A 119 -0.86 -17.06 -37.92
C ILE A 119 -0.54 -18.51 -38.27
N LEU A 120 0.11 -19.24 -37.36
CA LEU A 120 0.42 -20.66 -37.57
C LEU A 120 -0.86 -21.51 -37.75
N HIS A 121 -1.89 -21.22 -36.95
CA HIS A 121 -3.19 -21.94 -37.11
C HIS A 121 -3.85 -21.67 -38.44
N LEU A 122 -3.85 -20.39 -38.89
CA LEU A 122 -4.39 -20.05 -40.20
C LEU A 122 -3.58 -20.71 -41.34
N ALA A 123 -2.26 -20.70 -41.25
CA ALA A 123 -1.40 -21.37 -42.23
C ALA A 123 -1.69 -22.89 -42.30
N LEU A 124 -1.85 -23.52 -41.13
CA LEU A 124 -2.19 -24.96 -41.08
C LEU A 124 -3.51 -25.25 -41.75
N ILE A 125 -4.54 -24.44 -41.50
CA ILE A 125 -5.85 -24.58 -42.13
C ILE A 125 -5.74 -24.45 -43.65
N VAL A 126 -4.99 -23.49 -44.16
CA VAL A 126 -4.77 -23.31 -45.60
C VAL A 126 -4.05 -24.52 -46.21
N VAL A 127 -3.00 -25.01 -45.55
CA VAL A 127 -2.28 -26.21 -46.02
C VAL A 127 -3.17 -27.42 -46.08
N ILE A 128 -3.98 -27.68 -45.05
CA ILE A 128 -4.92 -28.79 -45.03
C ILE A 128 -5.95 -28.65 -46.16
N ALA A 129 -6.50 -27.45 -46.35
CA ALA A 129 -7.47 -27.20 -47.43
C ALA A 129 -6.84 -27.38 -48.82
N PHE A 130 -5.54 -27.11 -48.97
CA PHE A 130 -4.83 -27.31 -50.25
C PHE A 130 -4.55 -28.79 -50.54
N ILE A 131 -4.22 -29.56 -49.49
CA ILE A 131 -3.98 -31.01 -49.62
C ILE A 131 -5.27 -31.80 -49.85
N ALA A 132 -6.37 -31.34 -49.25
CA ALA A 132 -7.70 -31.98 -49.35
C ALA A 132 -8.42 -31.71 -50.69
N ARG A 133 -7.85 -30.88 -51.55
CA ARG A 133 -8.41 -30.50 -52.84
C ARG A 133 -7.79 -31.31 -53.99
#